data_a28e56f813245964e1bbae9b3e43d96b
#
_entry.id   a28e56f813245964e1bbae9b3e43d96b
#
_cell.length_a   1.000
_cell.length_b   1.000
_cell.length_c   1.000
_cell.angle_alpha   90.00
_cell.angle_beta   90.00
_cell.angle_gamma   90.00
#
_symmetry.space_group_name_H-M   'P 1'
#
loop_
_entity.id
_entity.type
_entity.pdbx_description
1 polymer ?
#
loop_
_entity_poly.entity_id
_entity_poly.type
_entity_poly.pdbx_seq_one_letter_code
_entity_poly.pdbx_strand_id
1 'polypeptide(L)'
;MIEMECTCVQKRHSIPTEVIEVSDHAIEKVGDILKGNYKLELGEDSRKRIVRCRKYLDDKIATSKEPVYGVTTGFGSLCNINISKDQLSQLQVNLMMSHACGIGERVPNEIVKLMILLKIQSLSYGYSGVNLQTVERLIDFFNNDIYPIVYMQGSVGSSGDLVPLAHLCLPLVGMGEVEYKGKCMTGAEILREMQWQPIKLASKEGLALLNGTQNMGAFCCWSIIEATRLSNWADYIAAMSLEAYDGRIEAFNPAVHAVRPHKGQVETAAHMCNILKGSEIISQPKKHVQDPYSFRCIPQVHGAVKDTVHYVQDITDIEINATTDNPTVCPDEDLVISAGNFHGEVIALPMDFLAIAMSELANISERRIYKLVSGTRGLPSFLVANPGVNSGFMITQYTAASIVSQSKMLCMPASVDSIPTSQGQEDHVSMGANAGTKLYRVIHNTERVLAIELFNAAQALDFRRPLRSSPVIERLFNDYRQMVPFIEKDCVMYPYIAKSVEFMHHEKLDF
;
A
#
# COMPACT_ATOMS: atom_id res chain seq x y z
N MET A 1 3.57 0.05 -26.49
CA MET A 1 4.48 -0.30 -25.38
C MET A 1 5.34 0.92 -25.14
N ILE A 2 5.10 1.61 -24.06
CA ILE A 2 5.88 2.78 -23.66
C ILE A 2 6.83 2.28 -22.58
N GLU A 3 8.09 2.10 -22.95
CA GLU A 3 9.14 1.68 -22.01
C GLU A 3 9.49 2.87 -21.12
N MET A 4 9.30 2.71 -19.84
CA MET A 4 9.90 3.58 -18.87
C MET A 4 11.22 2.96 -18.44
N GLU A 5 12.30 3.52 -18.96
CA GLU A 5 13.64 3.19 -18.47
C GLU A 5 13.88 3.94 -17.17
N CYS A 6 13.39 3.42 -16.05
CA CYS A 6 13.96 3.74 -14.77
C CYS A 6 15.09 2.74 -14.52
N THR A 7 16.30 3.13 -14.81
CA THR A 7 17.48 2.30 -14.63
C THR A 7 17.82 2.25 -13.16
N CYS A 8 17.73 1.09 -12.58
CA CYS A 8 18.07 0.81 -11.20
C CYS A 8 19.57 0.54 -11.08
N VAL A 9 20.34 1.44 -10.51
CA VAL A 9 21.78 1.25 -10.35
C VAL A 9 22.23 1.30 -8.90
N GLN A 10 22.81 0.23 -8.52
CA GLN A 10 23.76 -0.08 -7.46
C GLN A 10 23.26 -0.29 -6.04
N LYS A 11 23.17 -1.57 -5.64
CA LYS A 11 23.81 -2.02 -4.39
C LYS A 11 25.28 -1.63 -4.45
N ARG A 12 25.91 -1.31 -3.33
CA ARG A 12 27.34 -1.00 -3.24
C ARG A 12 28.28 -2.09 -3.80
N HIS A 13 27.76 -3.04 -4.58
CA HIS A 13 28.44 -3.98 -5.45
C HIS A 13 27.62 -4.09 -6.73
N SER A 14 28.23 -3.77 -7.85
CA SER A 14 27.74 -3.72 -9.22
C SER A 14 26.55 -4.64 -9.53
N ILE A 15 25.36 -4.08 -9.75
CA ILE A 15 24.19 -4.77 -10.28
C ILE A 15 23.79 -4.09 -11.59
N PRO A 16 23.42 -4.86 -12.64
CA PRO A 16 23.04 -4.30 -13.92
C PRO A 16 21.77 -3.43 -13.81
N THR A 17 21.76 -2.42 -14.63
CA THR A 17 20.68 -1.49 -14.87
C THR A 17 19.43 -2.25 -15.33
N GLU A 18 18.35 -2.24 -14.57
CA GLU A 18 17.07 -2.77 -15.01
C GLU A 18 16.07 -1.64 -15.29
N VAL A 19 15.42 -1.76 -16.42
CA VAL A 19 14.37 -0.86 -16.89
C VAL A 19 13.06 -1.29 -16.24
N ILE A 20 12.31 -0.35 -15.66
CA ILE A 20 10.93 -0.62 -15.28
C ILE A 20 10.09 -0.53 -16.56
N GLU A 21 9.77 -1.67 -17.12
CA GLU A 21 8.80 -1.77 -18.22
C GLU A 21 7.38 -1.79 -17.67
N VAL A 22 6.42 -1.34 -18.47
CA VAL A 22 5.00 -1.62 -18.25
C VAL A 22 4.81 -3.13 -18.38
N SER A 23 4.72 -3.84 -17.26
CA SER A 23 4.54 -5.29 -17.22
C SER A 23 3.40 -5.66 -16.27
N ASP A 24 2.88 -6.86 -16.42
CA ASP A 24 1.82 -7.41 -15.56
C ASP A 24 2.26 -7.58 -14.08
N HIS A 25 3.51 -7.19 -13.74
CA HIS A 25 4.12 -7.31 -12.42
C HIS A 25 4.69 -5.99 -11.88
N ALA A 26 4.14 -4.85 -12.27
CA ALA A 26 4.67 -3.54 -11.87
C ALA A 26 4.73 -3.36 -10.34
N ILE A 27 3.74 -3.84 -9.60
CA ILE A 27 3.70 -3.74 -8.12
C ILE A 27 4.77 -4.61 -7.44
N GLU A 28 5.07 -5.79 -7.97
CA GLU A 28 6.16 -6.63 -7.46
C GLU A 28 7.50 -5.89 -7.58
N LYS A 29 7.75 -5.26 -8.73
CA LYS A 29 8.95 -4.44 -8.95
C LYS A 29 9.01 -3.22 -8.01
N VAL A 30 7.88 -2.55 -7.79
CA VAL A 30 7.75 -1.47 -6.80
C VAL A 30 8.11 -1.98 -5.41
N GLY A 31 7.63 -3.16 -5.04
CA GLY A 31 7.96 -3.83 -3.77
C GLY A 31 9.47 -4.07 -3.61
N ASP A 32 10.15 -4.51 -4.66
CA ASP A 32 11.60 -4.72 -4.68
C ASP A 32 12.36 -3.40 -4.54
N ILE A 33 11.91 -2.35 -5.21
CA ILE A 33 12.49 -1.00 -5.10
C ILE A 33 12.38 -0.46 -3.67
N LEU A 34 11.26 -0.67 -3.00
CA LEU A 34 11.08 -0.25 -1.60
C LEU A 34 11.98 -1.00 -0.63
N LYS A 35 12.11 -2.33 -0.79
CA LYS A 35 12.91 -3.21 0.09
C LYS A 35 14.41 -3.11 -0.19
N GLY A 36 14.78 -2.71 -1.40
CA GLY A 36 16.18 -2.63 -1.85
C GLY A 36 16.76 -1.24 -1.72
N ASN A 37 18.12 -1.17 -1.63
CA ASN A 37 18.85 0.10 -1.74
C ASN A 37 19.04 0.47 -3.23
N TYR A 38 17.96 0.61 -3.95
CA TYR A 38 18.00 1.00 -5.35
C TYR A 38 18.14 2.51 -5.52
N LYS A 39 18.91 2.93 -6.52
CA LYS A 39 18.91 4.30 -7.03
C LYS A 39 18.13 4.34 -8.35
N LEU A 40 17.39 5.40 -8.56
CA LEU A 40 16.69 5.67 -9.80
C LEU A 40 17.59 6.46 -10.75
N GLU A 41 17.51 6.15 -12.02
CA GLU A 41 18.09 6.93 -13.10
C GLU A 41 17.05 7.09 -14.22
N LEU A 42 16.99 8.25 -14.82
CA LEU A 42 16.06 8.52 -15.92
C LEU A 42 16.64 7.98 -17.23
N GLY A 43 15.92 7.08 -17.89
CA GLY A 43 16.31 6.53 -19.18
C GLY A 43 16.38 7.60 -20.30
N GLU A 44 17.21 7.36 -21.30
CA GLU A 44 17.48 8.31 -22.37
C GLU A 44 16.23 8.65 -23.19
N ASP A 45 15.36 7.70 -23.43
CA ASP A 45 14.13 7.94 -24.19
C ASP A 45 13.10 8.75 -23.37
N SER A 46 13.02 8.54 -22.07
CA SER A 46 12.23 9.38 -21.17
C SER A 46 12.76 10.82 -21.15
N ARG A 47 14.09 11.02 -21.10
CA ARG A 47 14.71 12.34 -21.24
C ARG A 47 14.26 13.04 -22.53
N LYS A 48 14.35 12.35 -23.66
CA LYS A 48 13.93 12.89 -24.96
C LYS A 48 12.44 13.26 -24.99
N ARG A 49 11.57 12.41 -24.44
CA ARG A 49 10.12 12.68 -24.37
C ARG A 49 9.82 13.91 -23.51
N ILE A 50 10.41 14.04 -22.33
CA ILE A 50 10.24 15.20 -21.45
C ILE A 50 10.68 16.49 -22.14
N VAL A 51 11.91 16.52 -22.70
CA VAL A 51 12.46 17.70 -23.37
C VAL A 51 11.61 18.08 -24.59
N ARG A 52 11.19 17.12 -25.39
CA ARG A 52 10.32 17.34 -26.55
C ARG A 52 8.97 17.94 -26.15
N CYS A 53 8.34 17.38 -25.12
CA CYS A 53 7.05 17.85 -24.61
C CYS A 53 7.15 19.29 -24.05
N ARG A 54 8.20 19.58 -23.27
CA ARG A 54 8.43 20.95 -22.76
C ARG A 54 8.63 21.95 -23.90
N LYS A 55 9.50 21.61 -24.84
CA LYS A 55 9.74 22.46 -26.01
C LYS A 55 8.48 22.75 -26.81
N TYR A 56 7.69 21.69 -27.09
CA TYR A 56 6.40 21.85 -27.78
C TYR A 56 5.47 22.81 -27.04
N LEU A 57 5.34 22.67 -25.72
CA LEU A 57 4.48 23.54 -24.93
C LEU A 57 4.98 25.00 -24.93
N ASP A 58 6.28 25.23 -24.85
CA ASP A 58 6.87 26.58 -24.92
C ASP A 58 6.60 27.24 -26.27
N ASP A 59 6.80 26.50 -27.38
CA ASP A 59 6.53 26.98 -28.74
C ASP A 59 5.02 27.28 -28.91
N LYS A 60 4.14 26.43 -28.38
CA LYS A 60 2.67 26.64 -28.40
C LYS A 60 2.28 27.92 -27.67
N ILE A 61 2.81 28.14 -26.44
CA ILE A 61 2.55 29.36 -25.64
C ILE A 61 3.05 30.61 -26.35
N ALA A 62 4.19 30.51 -27.03
CA ALA A 62 4.78 31.65 -27.74
C ALA A 62 3.91 32.10 -28.94
N THR A 63 3.28 31.16 -29.62
CA THR A 63 2.54 31.37 -30.87
C THR A 63 1.02 31.48 -30.73
N SER A 64 0.45 30.86 -29.68
CA SER A 64 -1.02 30.85 -29.48
C SER A 64 -1.54 32.23 -29.11
N LYS A 65 -2.67 32.59 -29.69
CA LYS A 65 -3.46 33.80 -29.35
C LYS A 65 -4.60 33.47 -28.38
N GLU A 66 -4.94 32.20 -28.24
CA GLU A 66 -6.03 31.74 -27.39
C GLU A 66 -5.53 31.28 -26.02
N PRO A 67 -6.33 31.45 -24.97
CA PRO A 67 -6.00 30.96 -23.65
C PRO A 67 -5.92 29.43 -23.63
N VAL A 68 -4.93 28.88 -22.95
CA VAL A 68 -4.76 27.45 -22.72
C VAL A 68 -4.95 27.20 -21.22
N TYR A 69 -5.95 26.34 -20.86
CA TYR A 69 -6.27 26.06 -19.47
C TYR A 69 -5.03 25.60 -18.68
N GLY A 70 -4.85 26.17 -17.50
CA GLY A 70 -3.76 25.80 -16.59
C GLY A 70 -2.34 26.11 -17.09
N VAL A 71 -2.22 26.73 -18.27
CA VAL A 71 -0.95 27.14 -18.89
C VAL A 71 -0.84 28.66 -18.96
N THR A 72 -1.88 29.34 -19.51
CA THR A 72 -1.98 30.80 -19.60
C THR A 72 -3.22 31.36 -18.90
N THR A 73 -3.93 30.54 -18.14
CA THR A 73 -5.12 30.91 -17.34
C THR A 73 -4.92 30.55 -15.87
N GLY A 74 -5.81 31.04 -15.01
CA GLY A 74 -5.98 30.53 -13.65
C GLY A 74 -6.49 29.08 -13.65
N PHE A 75 -6.74 28.52 -12.45
CA PHE A 75 -7.07 27.13 -12.21
C PHE A 75 -8.48 26.97 -11.64
N GLY A 76 -9.07 25.78 -11.78
CA GLY A 76 -10.41 25.46 -11.27
C GLY A 76 -11.45 26.48 -11.74
N SER A 77 -12.20 27.08 -10.82
CA SER A 77 -13.19 28.11 -11.12
C SER A 77 -12.60 29.42 -11.71
N LEU A 78 -11.29 29.62 -11.62
CA LEU A 78 -10.57 30.79 -12.17
C LEU A 78 -10.08 30.55 -13.61
N CYS A 79 -10.48 29.49 -14.29
CA CYS A 79 -10.03 29.08 -15.62
C CYS A 79 -10.25 30.13 -16.73
N ASN A 80 -11.18 31.07 -16.53
CA ASN A 80 -11.47 32.14 -17.48
C ASN A 80 -10.61 33.41 -17.28
N ILE A 81 -9.71 33.43 -16.29
CA ILE A 81 -8.84 34.58 -16.02
C ILE A 81 -7.50 34.40 -16.74
N ASN A 82 -7.22 35.24 -17.72
CA ASN A 82 -5.96 35.22 -18.43
C ASN A 82 -4.81 35.81 -17.58
N ILE A 83 -3.66 35.13 -17.62
CA ILE A 83 -2.46 35.52 -16.88
C ILE A 83 -1.39 36.01 -17.89
N SER A 84 -0.77 37.15 -17.60
CA SER A 84 0.32 37.70 -18.43
C SER A 84 1.56 36.78 -18.36
N LYS A 85 2.34 36.78 -19.48
CA LYS A 85 3.50 35.88 -19.61
C LYS A 85 4.55 36.06 -18.52
N ASP A 86 4.75 37.30 -18.06
CA ASP A 86 5.67 37.67 -16.97
C ASP A 86 5.24 37.18 -15.61
N GLN A 87 3.96 36.86 -15.41
CA GLN A 87 3.39 36.34 -14.15
C GLN A 87 3.25 34.83 -14.09
N LEU A 88 3.49 34.10 -15.20
CA LEU A 88 3.26 32.64 -15.26
C LEU A 88 4.10 31.88 -14.25
N SER A 89 5.36 32.20 -14.06
CA SER A 89 6.23 31.53 -13.08
C SER A 89 5.76 31.79 -11.64
N GLN A 90 5.38 33.05 -11.33
CA GLN A 90 4.84 33.37 -10.00
C GLN A 90 3.53 32.67 -9.73
N LEU A 91 2.66 32.52 -10.73
CA LEU A 91 1.42 31.76 -10.62
C LEU A 91 1.67 30.31 -10.20
N GLN A 92 2.69 29.63 -10.78
CA GLN A 92 3.01 28.25 -10.44
C GLN A 92 3.48 28.10 -8.98
N VAL A 93 4.31 29.02 -8.50
CA VAL A 93 4.77 29.05 -7.10
C VAL A 93 3.61 29.35 -6.15
N ASN A 94 2.77 30.33 -6.47
CA ASN A 94 1.59 30.68 -5.68
C ASN A 94 0.60 29.50 -5.57
N LEU A 95 0.44 28.74 -6.67
CA LEU A 95 -0.38 27.53 -6.69
C LEU A 95 0.14 26.51 -5.66
N MET A 96 1.43 26.21 -5.68
CA MET A 96 2.02 25.26 -4.73
C MET A 96 1.84 25.72 -3.28
N MET A 97 2.09 27.00 -2.99
CA MET A 97 1.93 27.55 -1.65
C MET A 97 0.49 27.48 -1.15
N SER A 98 -0.47 27.89 -1.97
CA SER A 98 -1.88 27.95 -1.57
C SER A 98 -2.54 26.58 -1.44
N HIS A 99 -1.99 25.55 -2.08
CA HIS A 99 -2.50 24.17 -2.02
C HIS A 99 -1.84 23.32 -0.91
N ALA A 100 -0.75 23.76 -0.32
CA ALA A 100 -0.08 23.06 0.78
C ALA A 100 -0.76 23.37 2.12
N CYS A 101 -1.99 22.91 2.29
CA CYS A 101 -2.83 23.15 3.47
C CYS A 101 -3.23 21.87 4.21
N GLY A 102 -2.47 20.78 4.03
CA GLY A 102 -2.68 19.51 4.72
C GLY A 102 -2.41 19.60 6.23
N ILE A 103 -3.08 18.76 7.01
CA ILE A 103 -3.02 18.76 8.47
C ILE A 103 -3.17 17.33 9.03
N GLY A 104 -2.95 17.16 10.32
CA GLY A 104 -3.12 15.91 11.05
C GLY A 104 -1.85 15.09 11.14
N GLU A 105 -1.98 13.76 11.12
CA GLU A 105 -0.85 12.84 11.17
C GLU A 105 0.01 12.95 9.91
N ARG A 106 1.32 12.74 10.04
CA ARG A 106 2.22 12.67 8.89
C ARG A 106 2.00 11.39 8.10
N VAL A 107 2.09 11.49 6.79
CA VAL A 107 2.15 10.32 5.90
C VAL A 107 3.49 9.62 6.16
N PRO A 108 3.50 8.27 6.34
CA PRO A 108 4.73 7.52 6.57
C PRO A 108 5.74 7.66 5.43
N ASN A 109 7.04 7.61 5.76
CA ASN A 109 8.11 7.82 4.80
C ASN A 109 8.10 6.81 3.65
N GLU A 110 7.69 5.55 3.90
CA GLU A 110 7.54 4.54 2.85
C GLU A 110 6.47 4.91 1.82
N ILE A 111 5.37 5.52 2.25
CA ILE A 111 4.32 6.04 1.35
C ILE A 111 4.83 7.28 0.60
N VAL A 112 5.53 8.20 1.29
CA VAL A 112 6.12 9.39 0.65
C VAL A 112 7.15 8.97 -0.41
N LYS A 113 7.96 7.96 -0.15
CA LYS A 113 8.92 7.39 -1.12
C LYS A 113 8.20 6.87 -2.37
N LEU A 114 7.08 6.17 -2.19
CA LEU A 114 6.22 5.74 -3.29
C LEU A 114 5.62 6.93 -4.05
N MET A 115 5.12 7.95 -3.35
CA MET A 115 4.60 9.15 -4.01
C MET A 115 5.64 9.79 -4.93
N ILE A 116 6.89 9.91 -4.49
CA ILE A 116 8.00 10.43 -5.31
C ILE A 116 8.21 9.54 -6.53
N LEU A 117 8.32 8.22 -6.33
CA LEU A 117 8.51 7.24 -7.40
C LEU A 117 7.40 7.34 -8.46
N LEU A 118 6.14 7.31 -8.04
CA LEU A 118 5.00 7.36 -8.95
C LEU A 118 4.88 8.71 -9.66
N LYS A 119 5.27 9.82 -9.00
CA LYS A 119 5.32 11.14 -9.65
C LYS A 119 6.41 11.18 -10.72
N ILE A 120 7.60 10.68 -10.46
CA ILE A 120 8.68 10.55 -11.45
C ILE A 120 8.19 9.74 -12.64
N GLN A 121 7.54 8.60 -12.39
CA GLN A 121 7.01 7.72 -13.42
C GLN A 121 6.02 8.44 -14.33
N SER A 122 4.99 9.04 -13.76
CA SER A 122 3.97 9.76 -14.52
C SER A 122 4.55 10.91 -15.37
N LEU A 123 5.52 11.67 -14.84
CA LEU A 123 6.17 12.76 -15.56
C LEU A 123 7.10 12.26 -16.68
N SER A 124 7.67 11.06 -16.54
CA SER A 124 8.63 10.46 -17.48
C SER A 124 8.00 10.07 -18.81
N TYR A 125 6.68 9.93 -18.87
CA TYR A 125 5.95 9.67 -20.13
C TYR A 125 5.98 10.85 -21.10
N GLY A 126 6.29 12.09 -20.63
CA GLY A 126 6.44 13.24 -21.48
C GLY A 126 5.14 13.84 -22.00
N TYR A 127 4.06 13.78 -21.20
CA TYR A 127 2.75 14.38 -21.49
C TYR A 127 2.38 15.54 -20.55
N SER A 128 3.28 15.91 -19.64
CA SER A 128 3.01 16.89 -18.57
C SER A 128 3.60 18.27 -18.83
N GLY A 129 4.51 18.41 -19.78
CA GLY A 129 5.15 19.69 -20.13
C GLY A 129 6.08 20.26 -19.03
N VAL A 130 6.71 19.40 -18.23
CA VAL A 130 7.68 19.78 -17.19
C VAL A 130 9.09 19.91 -17.76
N ASN A 131 9.97 20.66 -17.07
CA ASN A 131 11.39 20.69 -17.38
C ASN A 131 12.07 19.40 -16.91
N LEU A 132 13.10 18.97 -17.64
CA LEU A 132 13.91 17.82 -17.28
C LEU A 132 14.50 17.95 -15.86
N GLN A 133 15.00 19.12 -15.50
CA GLN A 133 15.58 19.42 -14.19
C GLN A 133 14.62 19.16 -13.03
N THR A 134 13.31 19.36 -13.24
CA THR A 134 12.28 19.11 -12.22
C THR A 134 12.16 17.62 -11.92
N VAL A 135 12.17 16.78 -12.96
CA VAL A 135 12.12 15.32 -12.81
C VAL A 135 13.42 14.79 -12.19
N GLU A 136 14.58 15.28 -12.64
CA GLU A 136 15.88 14.92 -12.08
C GLU A 136 15.98 15.28 -10.59
N ARG A 137 15.42 16.40 -10.15
CA ARG A 137 15.41 16.78 -8.74
C ARG A 137 14.51 15.85 -7.90
N LEU A 138 13.39 15.35 -8.43
CA LEU A 138 12.59 14.32 -7.74
C LEU A 138 13.38 13.02 -7.61
N ILE A 139 14.14 12.63 -8.65
CA ILE A 139 15.05 11.48 -8.60
C ILE A 139 16.14 11.69 -7.55
N ASP A 140 16.70 12.90 -7.45
CA ASP A 140 17.67 13.23 -6.40
C ASP A 140 17.08 13.08 -5.00
N PHE A 141 15.82 13.51 -4.77
CA PHE A 141 15.13 13.33 -3.50
C PHE A 141 14.97 11.85 -3.15
N PHE A 142 14.50 11.05 -4.11
CA PHE A 142 14.36 9.60 -3.94
C PHE A 142 15.70 8.94 -3.60
N ASN A 143 16.74 9.24 -4.38
CA ASN A 143 18.06 8.63 -4.27
C ASN A 143 18.84 8.98 -3.00
N ASN A 144 18.47 10.08 -2.34
CA ASN A 144 19.11 10.54 -1.11
C ASN A 144 18.22 10.34 0.13
N ASP A 145 17.08 9.62 0.00
CA ASP A 145 16.13 9.40 1.08
C ASP A 145 15.69 10.72 1.76
N ILE A 146 15.39 11.73 0.93
CA ILE A 146 14.82 13.01 1.36
C ILE A 146 13.30 12.91 1.25
N TYR A 147 12.62 12.91 2.40
CA TYR A 147 11.18 12.72 2.48
C TYR A 147 10.46 14.04 2.79
N PRO A 148 9.78 14.69 1.82
CA PRO A 148 8.91 15.82 2.12
C PRO A 148 7.86 15.46 3.17
N ILE A 149 7.57 16.40 4.07
CA ILE A 149 6.54 16.20 5.08
C ILE A 149 5.17 16.40 4.45
N VAL A 150 4.42 15.31 4.36
CA VAL A 150 3.06 15.26 3.84
C VAL A 150 2.10 14.87 4.95
N TYR A 151 0.85 15.29 4.89
CA TYR A 151 -0.16 15.03 5.92
C TYR A 151 -1.31 14.16 5.39
N MET A 152 -1.89 13.37 6.30
CA MET A 152 -2.96 12.41 6.00
C MET A 152 -4.28 13.07 5.60
N GLN A 153 -4.53 14.32 5.99
CA GLN A 153 -5.79 15.03 5.76
C GLN A 153 -5.57 16.25 4.86
N GLY A 154 -6.46 16.43 3.88
CA GLY A 154 -6.43 17.59 2.98
C GLY A 154 -6.92 17.31 1.57
N SER A 155 -6.84 16.07 1.06
CA SER A 155 -7.32 15.72 -0.27
C SER A 155 -8.73 15.13 -0.23
N VAL A 156 -9.56 15.56 -1.16
CA VAL A 156 -10.87 14.95 -1.49
C VAL A 156 -10.83 14.20 -2.83
N GLY A 157 -9.65 14.15 -3.46
CA GLY A 157 -9.47 13.51 -4.76
C GLY A 157 -10.13 14.26 -5.92
N SER A 158 -10.26 15.59 -5.82
CA SER A 158 -10.97 16.43 -6.82
C SER A 158 -10.22 16.49 -8.16
N SER A 159 -9.02 17.08 -8.16
CA SER A 159 -8.09 17.04 -9.31
C SER A 159 -6.94 16.08 -9.03
N GLY A 160 -7.26 14.91 -8.50
CA GLY A 160 -6.34 14.02 -7.86
C GLY A 160 -5.93 14.51 -6.46
N ASP A 161 -4.69 14.37 -6.12
CA ASP A 161 -4.14 14.57 -4.79
C ASP A 161 -3.49 15.95 -4.59
N LEU A 162 -4.20 17.04 -4.89
CA LEU A 162 -3.66 18.40 -4.90
C LEU A 162 -2.85 18.74 -3.64
N VAL A 163 -3.44 18.58 -2.47
CA VAL A 163 -2.82 18.98 -1.19
C VAL A 163 -1.59 18.13 -0.85
N PRO A 164 -1.66 16.78 -0.83
CA PRO A 164 -0.48 15.96 -0.57
C PRO A 164 0.65 16.20 -1.57
N LEU A 165 0.34 16.34 -2.86
CA LEU A 165 1.34 16.60 -3.89
C LEU A 165 1.93 18.00 -3.81
N ALA A 166 1.18 19.01 -3.33
CA ALA A 166 1.73 20.31 -3.02
C ALA A 166 2.79 20.21 -1.92
N HIS A 167 2.49 19.54 -0.80
CA HIS A 167 3.47 19.29 0.24
C HIS A 167 4.68 18.50 -0.26
N LEU A 168 4.47 17.48 -1.09
CA LEU A 168 5.54 16.68 -1.69
C LEU A 168 6.53 17.54 -2.48
N CYS A 169 6.02 18.53 -3.22
CA CYS A 169 6.80 19.29 -4.19
C CYS A 169 7.30 20.66 -3.70
N LEU A 170 6.77 21.20 -2.58
CA LEU A 170 7.24 22.47 -2.00
C LEU A 170 8.76 22.55 -1.79
N PRO A 171 9.44 21.47 -1.31
CA PRO A 171 10.88 21.53 -1.08
C PRO A 171 11.70 21.73 -2.37
N LEU A 172 11.15 21.41 -3.56
CA LEU A 172 11.82 21.65 -4.84
C LEU A 172 12.11 23.15 -5.07
N VAL A 173 11.23 24.00 -4.55
CA VAL A 173 11.34 25.47 -4.66
C VAL A 173 11.88 26.11 -3.37
N GLY A 174 12.40 25.33 -2.43
CA GLY A 174 12.99 25.78 -1.18
C GLY A 174 12.00 26.10 -0.06
N MET A 175 10.76 25.65 -0.17
CA MET A 175 9.71 25.86 0.82
C MET A 175 9.33 24.53 1.49
N GLY A 176 8.38 24.56 2.46
CA GLY A 176 7.93 23.37 3.17
C GLY A 176 9.02 22.75 4.04
N GLU A 177 8.81 21.49 4.41
CA GLU A 177 9.67 20.74 5.31
C GLU A 177 9.97 19.34 4.75
N VAL A 178 11.12 18.79 5.13
CA VAL A 178 11.54 17.43 4.80
C VAL A 178 12.06 16.71 6.04
N GLU A 179 11.98 15.39 6.04
CA GLU A 179 12.77 14.53 6.90
C GLU A 179 14.00 14.02 6.13
N TYR A 180 15.17 14.21 6.70
CA TYR A 180 16.45 13.74 6.15
C TYR A 180 17.33 13.22 7.27
N LYS A 181 17.79 11.96 7.17
CA LYS A 181 18.61 11.27 8.20
C LYS A 181 18.01 11.38 9.61
N GLY A 182 16.67 11.22 9.72
CA GLY A 182 15.93 11.29 10.97
C GLY A 182 15.78 12.69 11.56
N LYS A 183 16.09 13.76 10.82
CA LYS A 183 15.93 15.16 11.24
C LYS A 183 14.93 15.89 10.34
N CYS A 184 14.06 16.71 10.94
CA CYS A 184 13.22 17.63 10.19
C CYS A 184 14.05 18.88 9.81
N MET A 185 13.96 19.28 8.54
CA MET A 185 14.63 20.43 7.97
C MET A 185 13.64 21.20 7.08
N THR A 186 13.84 22.50 6.93
CA THR A 186 13.10 23.28 5.93
C THR A 186 13.58 22.97 4.52
N GLY A 187 12.74 23.20 3.51
CA GLY A 187 13.11 23.06 2.09
C GLY A 187 14.36 23.89 1.72
N ALA A 188 14.50 25.08 2.29
CA ALA A 188 15.70 25.91 2.06
C ALA A 188 16.97 25.33 2.69
N GLU A 189 16.86 24.69 3.88
CA GLU A 189 17.99 24.06 4.56
C GLU A 189 18.46 22.83 3.79
N ILE A 190 17.55 21.95 3.37
CA ILE A 190 17.94 20.76 2.61
C ILE A 190 18.56 21.12 1.26
N LEU A 191 18.05 22.11 0.53
CA LEU A 191 18.67 22.54 -0.72
C LEU A 191 20.09 23.08 -0.50
N ARG A 192 20.34 23.81 0.61
CA ARG A 192 21.66 24.29 0.99
C ARG A 192 22.59 23.15 1.37
N GLU A 193 22.13 22.19 2.17
CA GLU A 193 22.88 20.99 2.59
C GLU A 193 23.37 20.20 1.36
N MET A 194 22.49 20.03 0.39
CA MET A 194 22.77 19.29 -0.85
C MET A 194 23.47 20.15 -1.91
N GLN A 195 23.72 21.45 -1.67
CA GLN A 195 24.27 22.42 -2.60
C GLN A 195 23.43 22.56 -3.89
N TRP A 196 22.12 22.44 -3.78
CA TRP A 196 21.19 22.58 -4.88
C TRP A 196 20.56 23.97 -4.90
N GLN A 197 20.30 24.48 -6.12
CA GLN A 197 19.49 25.69 -6.29
C GLN A 197 18.00 25.33 -6.31
N PRO A 198 17.12 26.19 -5.79
CA PRO A 198 15.68 26.03 -5.95
C PRO A 198 15.28 25.93 -7.42
N ILE A 199 14.35 25.06 -7.74
CA ILE A 199 13.79 24.94 -9.09
C ILE A 199 12.97 26.20 -9.42
N LYS A 200 13.19 26.77 -10.60
CA LYS A 200 12.37 27.83 -11.16
C LYS A 200 11.29 27.20 -12.03
N LEU A 201 10.06 27.24 -11.57
CA LEU A 201 8.95 26.64 -12.29
C LEU A 201 8.59 27.44 -13.54
N ALA A 202 8.51 26.78 -14.67
CA ALA A 202 7.94 27.32 -15.91
C ALA A 202 6.41 27.19 -15.89
N SER A 203 5.74 27.73 -16.91
CA SER A 203 4.29 27.59 -17.08
C SER A 203 3.86 26.12 -17.06
N LYS A 204 2.74 25.81 -16.43
CA LYS A 204 2.18 24.47 -16.20
C LYS A 204 2.94 23.59 -15.19
N GLU A 205 4.22 23.82 -14.86
CA GLU A 205 4.98 22.91 -14.01
C GLU A 205 4.39 22.76 -12.60
N GLY A 206 3.95 23.84 -11.97
CA GLY A 206 3.26 23.76 -10.68
C GLY A 206 2.03 22.89 -10.75
N LEU A 207 1.19 23.08 -11.77
CA LEU A 207 -0.01 22.28 -11.96
C LEU A 207 0.33 20.79 -12.24
N ALA A 208 1.33 20.50 -13.08
CA ALA A 208 1.78 19.14 -13.36
C ALA A 208 2.33 18.41 -12.12
N LEU A 209 2.94 19.15 -11.20
CA LEU A 209 3.42 18.60 -9.92
C LEU A 209 2.28 18.27 -8.95
N LEU A 210 1.21 19.09 -8.94
CA LEU A 210 0.11 18.94 -7.99
C LEU A 210 -1.03 18.03 -8.48
N ASN A 211 -1.28 17.97 -9.78
CA ASN A 211 -2.33 17.10 -10.34
C ASN A 211 -1.88 15.65 -10.37
N GLY A 212 -2.85 14.76 -10.25
CA GLY A 212 -2.66 13.31 -10.39
C GLY A 212 -2.92 12.52 -9.12
N THR A 213 -2.85 11.20 -9.25
CA THR A 213 -3.31 10.22 -8.26
C THR A 213 -2.17 9.58 -7.46
N GLN A 214 -0.99 10.23 -7.40
CA GLN A 214 0.21 9.58 -6.86
C GLN A 214 0.18 9.33 -5.34
N ASN A 215 -0.57 10.13 -4.57
CA ASN A 215 -0.77 9.83 -3.16
C ASN A 215 -1.72 8.63 -2.98
N MET A 216 -2.87 8.64 -3.65
CA MET A 216 -3.80 7.50 -3.66
C MET A 216 -3.11 6.22 -4.17
N GLY A 217 -2.37 6.33 -5.30
CA GLY A 217 -1.60 5.25 -5.88
C GLY A 217 -0.52 4.70 -4.94
N ALA A 218 0.17 5.56 -4.19
CA ALA A 218 1.17 5.15 -3.20
C ALA A 218 0.56 4.33 -2.06
N PHE A 219 -0.56 4.78 -1.51
CA PHE A 219 -1.30 4.01 -0.50
C PHE A 219 -1.80 2.67 -1.06
N CYS A 220 -2.31 2.66 -2.30
CA CYS A 220 -2.80 1.45 -2.96
C CYS A 220 -1.67 0.44 -3.19
N CYS A 221 -0.54 0.85 -3.77
CA CYS A 221 0.63 -0.01 -4.00
C CYS A 221 1.15 -0.62 -2.71
N TRP A 222 1.39 0.20 -1.68
CA TRP A 222 1.85 -0.28 -0.39
C TRP A 222 0.86 -1.30 0.21
N SER A 223 -0.43 -0.99 0.12
CA SER A 223 -1.48 -1.86 0.67
C SER A 223 -1.57 -3.21 -0.05
N ILE A 224 -1.36 -3.26 -1.36
CA ILE A 224 -1.34 -4.52 -2.13
C ILE A 224 -0.13 -5.37 -1.73
N ILE A 225 1.05 -4.75 -1.62
CA ILE A 225 2.28 -5.44 -1.19
C ILE A 225 2.07 -6.09 0.18
N GLU A 226 1.55 -5.33 1.14
CA GLU A 226 1.29 -5.81 2.48
C GLU A 226 0.11 -6.81 2.54
N ALA A 227 -0.97 -6.59 1.78
CA ALA A 227 -2.09 -7.52 1.71
C ALA A 227 -1.66 -8.90 1.16
N THR A 228 -0.81 -8.92 0.14
CA THR A 228 -0.24 -10.15 -0.43
C THR A 228 0.62 -10.88 0.63
N ARG A 229 1.50 -10.15 1.32
CA ARG A 229 2.31 -10.69 2.42
C ARG A 229 1.44 -11.28 3.53
N LEU A 230 0.44 -10.52 3.99
CA LEU A 230 -0.46 -10.93 5.08
C LEU A 230 -1.38 -12.08 4.67
N SER A 231 -1.83 -12.13 3.42
CA SER A 231 -2.62 -13.24 2.89
C SER A 231 -1.83 -14.55 2.90
N ASN A 232 -0.54 -14.50 2.58
CA ASN A 232 0.34 -15.66 2.70
C ASN A 232 0.53 -16.07 4.17
N TRP A 233 0.85 -15.14 5.06
CA TRP A 233 0.95 -15.40 6.49
C TRP A 233 -0.32 -16.01 7.07
N ALA A 234 -1.48 -15.55 6.63
CA ALA A 234 -2.77 -16.06 7.10
C ALA A 234 -2.94 -17.58 6.86
N ASP A 235 -2.45 -18.09 5.74
CA ASP A 235 -2.52 -19.54 5.44
C ASP A 235 -1.64 -20.37 6.39
N TYR A 236 -0.40 -19.93 6.66
CA TYR A 236 0.51 -20.60 7.60
C TYR A 236 -0.02 -20.57 9.04
N ILE A 237 -0.51 -19.40 9.47
CA ILE A 237 -1.09 -19.22 10.80
C ILE A 237 -2.36 -20.05 10.96
N ALA A 238 -3.22 -20.07 9.92
CA ALA A 238 -4.42 -20.89 9.92
C ALA A 238 -4.11 -22.39 9.93
N ALA A 239 -3.05 -22.83 9.24
CA ALA A 239 -2.58 -24.22 9.29
C ALA A 239 -2.09 -24.59 10.68
N MET A 240 -1.29 -23.75 11.34
CA MET A 240 -0.87 -23.94 12.73
C MET A 240 -2.08 -23.99 13.68
N SER A 241 -3.04 -23.09 13.51
CA SER A 241 -4.28 -23.07 14.28
C SER A 241 -5.12 -24.34 14.06
N LEU A 242 -5.18 -24.85 12.82
CA LEU A 242 -5.92 -26.08 12.48
C LEU A 242 -5.31 -27.29 13.18
N GLU A 243 -3.99 -27.44 13.13
CA GLU A 243 -3.29 -28.51 13.86
C GLU A 243 -3.50 -28.40 15.36
N ALA A 244 -3.30 -27.19 15.92
CA ALA A 244 -3.52 -26.94 17.34
C ALA A 244 -4.94 -27.21 17.78
N TYR A 245 -5.94 -26.96 16.93
CA TYR A 245 -7.36 -27.24 17.20
C TYR A 245 -7.76 -28.73 16.98
N ASP A 246 -6.84 -29.59 16.56
CA ASP A 246 -7.12 -30.97 16.14
C ASP A 246 -8.12 -31.02 14.96
N GLY A 247 -7.91 -30.12 13.97
CA GLY A 247 -8.81 -30.00 12.84
C GLY A 247 -8.67 -31.09 11.78
N ARG A 248 -9.50 -31.00 10.75
CA ARG A 248 -9.63 -32.01 9.67
C ARG A 248 -9.14 -31.45 8.34
N ILE A 249 -8.42 -32.26 7.58
CA ILE A 249 -7.86 -31.87 6.28
C ILE A 249 -8.83 -32.00 5.11
N GLU A 250 -9.90 -32.77 5.27
CA GLU A 250 -10.83 -33.15 4.17
C GLU A 250 -11.51 -31.92 3.53
N ALA A 251 -11.63 -30.82 4.26
CA ALA A 251 -12.15 -29.54 3.71
C ALA A 251 -11.30 -28.95 2.59
N PHE A 252 -10.03 -29.35 2.51
CA PHE A 252 -9.07 -28.85 1.49
C PHE A 252 -8.90 -29.82 0.32
N ASN A 253 -9.69 -30.90 0.25
CA ASN A 253 -9.58 -31.90 -0.81
C ASN A 253 -9.85 -31.27 -2.18
N PRO A 254 -8.97 -31.47 -3.19
CA PRO A 254 -9.14 -30.88 -4.52
C PRO A 254 -10.50 -31.15 -5.18
N ALA A 255 -11.13 -32.29 -4.91
CA ALA A 255 -12.45 -32.64 -5.46
C ALA A 255 -13.54 -31.65 -5.02
N VAL A 256 -13.43 -31.09 -3.80
CA VAL A 256 -14.38 -30.09 -3.28
C VAL A 256 -14.26 -28.78 -4.07
N HIS A 257 -13.03 -28.40 -4.43
CA HIS A 257 -12.75 -27.12 -5.08
C HIS A 257 -12.89 -27.19 -6.59
N ALA A 258 -12.78 -28.38 -7.19
CA ALA A 258 -13.01 -28.60 -8.62
C ALA A 258 -14.44 -28.28 -9.07
N VAL A 259 -15.44 -28.48 -8.18
CA VAL A 259 -16.86 -28.20 -8.47
C VAL A 259 -17.27 -26.76 -8.16
N ARG A 260 -16.35 -25.95 -7.57
CA ARG A 260 -16.51 -24.52 -7.33
C ARG A 260 -15.18 -23.79 -7.54
N PRO A 261 -14.73 -23.62 -8.82
CA PRO A 261 -13.36 -23.33 -9.17
C PRO A 261 -13.04 -21.81 -9.15
N HIS A 262 -13.31 -21.11 -8.04
CA HIS A 262 -12.75 -19.78 -7.83
C HIS A 262 -11.24 -19.88 -7.65
N LYS A 263 -10.47 -19.03 -8.34
CA LYS A 263 -9.00 -19.12 -8.43
C LYS A 263 -8.37 -19.12 -7.02
N GLY A 264 -8.65 -18.12 -6.22
CA GLY A 264 -8.09 -17.99 -4.88
C GLY A 264 -8.54 -19.13 -3.94
N GLN A 265 -9.78 -19.65 -4.08
CA GLN A 265 -10.24 -20.79 -3.31
C GLN A 265 -9.44 -22.07 -3.62
N VAL A 266 -9.20 -22.36 -4.91
CA VAL A 266 -8.40 -23.51 -5.37
C VAL A 266 -6.96 -23.37 -4.89
N GLU A 267 -6.37 -22.19 -5.06
CA GLU A 267 -5.03 -21.87 -4.61
C GLU A 267 -4.85 -22.06 -3.11
N THR A 268 -5.74 -21.48 -2.30
CA THR A 268 -5.68 -21.61 -0.84
C THR A 268 -5.82 -23.06 -0.39
N ALA A 269 -6.72 -23.84 -1.00
CA ALA A 269 -6.87 -25.26 -0.65
C ALA A 269 -5.62 -26.07 -0.96
N ALA A 270 -5.00 -25.84 -2.12
CA ALA A 270 -3.75 -26.47 -2.51
C ALA A 270 -2.60 -26.08 -1.56
N HIS A 271 -2.50 -24.77 -1.22
CA HIS A 271 -1.50 -24.27 -0.29
C HIS A 271 -1.64 -24.89 1.10
N MET A 272 -2.86 -24.94 1.65
CA MET A 272 -3.14 -25.61 2.93
C MET A 272 -2.73 -27.09 2.93
N CYS A 273 -3.03 -27.84 1.86
CA CYS A 273 -2.59 -29.21 1.72
C CYS A 273 -1.07 -29.36 1.72
N ASN A 274 -0.36 -28.45 1.04
CA ASN A 274 1.09 -28.45 0.99
C ASN A 274 1.71 -28.14 2.35
N ILE A 275 1.23 -27.10 3.03
CA ILE A 275 1.69 -26.71 4.37
C ILE A 275 1.51 -27.84 5.37
N LEU A 276 0.38 -28.55 5.34
CA LEU A 276 0.02 -29.60 6.32
C LEU A 276 0.58 -30.98 5.98
N LYS A 277 1.28 -31.13 4.85
CA LYS A 277 1.81 -32.42 4.41
C LYS A 277 2.83 -32.99 5.41
N GLY A 278 2.59 -34.24 5.83
CA GLY A 278 3.49 -34.94 6.75
C GLY A 278 3.20 -34.70 8.25
N SER A 279 2.12 -33.97 8.58
CA SER A 279 1.70 -33.76 9.96
C SER A 279 1.22 -35.06 10.64
N GLU A 280 1.80 -35.39 11.78
CA GLU A 280 1.32 -36.46 12.64
C GLU A 280 -0.02 -36.10 13.29
N ILE A 281 -0.19 -34.80 13.64
CA ILE A 281 -1.42 -34.29 14.28
C ILE A 281 -2.61 -34.44 13.33
N ILE A 282 -2.44 -34.02 12.08
CA ILE A 282 -3.50 -34.13 11.06
C ILE A 282 -3.85 -35.58 10.75
N SER A 283 -2.86 -36.48 10.79
CA SER A 283 -3.02 -37.88 10.47
C SER A 283 -3.73 -38.72 11.58
N GLN A 284 -3.96 -38.15 12.77
CA GLN A 284 -4.65 -38.82 13.84
C GLN A 284 -6.12 -39.06 13.51
N PRO A 285 -6.72 -40.18 13.97
CA PRO A 285 -8.16 -40.39 13.91
C PRO A 285 -8.92 -39.26 14.63
N LYS A 286 -9.88 -38.64 13.96
CA LYS A 286 -10.65 -37.53 14.52
C LYS A 286 -11.93 -37.98 15.20
N LYS A 287 -12.17 -37.49 16.43
CA LYS A 287 -13.37 -37.80 17.22
C LYS A 287 -14.63 -37.06 16.78
N HIS A 288 -14.48 -36.04 15.96
CA HIS A 288 -15.55 -35.16 15.48
C HIS A 288 -15.78 -35.32 13.97
N VAL A 289 -16.99 -35.05 13.52
CA VAL A 289 -17.41 -35.28 12.14
C VAL A 289 -16.96 -34.12 11.24
N GLN A 290 -16.97 -32.88 11.76
CA GLN A 290 -16.61 -31.68 11.01
C GLN A 290 -16.07 -30.58 11.93
N ASP A 291 -15.36 -29.63 11.32
CA ASP A 291 -14.83 -28.44 12.00
C ASP A 291 -15.80 -27.23 11.94
N PRO A 292 -15.65 -26.28 12.85
CA PRO A 292 -16.30 -24.98 12.71
C PRO A 292 -15.92 -24.29 11.40
N TYR A 293 -16.74 -23.34 10.93
CA TYR A 293 -16.53 -22.64 9.67
C TYR A 293 -15.20 -21.90 9.61
N SER A 294 -14.73 -21.34 10.73
CA SER A 294 -13.44 -20.63 10.78
C SER A 294 -12.23 -21.50 10.42
N PHE A 295 -12.37 -22.83 10.42
CA PHE A 295 -11.36 -23.78 9.96
C PHE A 295 -11.74 -24.41 8.61
N ARG A 296 -12.93 -24.97 8.45
CA ARG A 296 -13.27 -25.66 7.21
C ARG A 296 -13.57 -24.74 6.03
N CYS A 297 -13.85 -23.45 6.26
CA CYS A 297 -14.10 -22.47 5.22
C CYS A 297 -12.88 -21.55 4.94
N ILE A 298 -11.68 -21.93 5.41
CA ILE A 298 -10.44 -21.22 5.07
C ILE A 298 -10.30 -21.02 3.57
N PRO A 299 -10.47 -22.05 2.68
CA PRO A 299 -10.32 -21.83 1.24
C PRO A 299 -11.29 -20.82 0.65
N GLN A 300 -12.53 -20.81 1.14
CA GLN A 300 -13.57 -19.91 0.64
C GLN A 300 -13.32 -18.44 1.04
N VAL A 301 -12.86 -18.21 2.27
CA VAL A 301 -12.66 -16.86 2.82
C VAL A 301 -11.31 -16.30 2.41
N HIS A 302 -10.20 -17.01 2.68
CA HIS A 302 -8.87 -16.58 2.24
C HIS A 302 -8.78 -16.46 0.72
N GLY A 303 -9.43 -17.40 -0.01
CA GLY A 303 -9.49 -17.36 -1.46
C GLY A 303 -10.21 -16.12 -2.01
N ALA A 304 -11.33 -15.74 -1.41
CA ALA A 304 -12.03 -14.51 -1.81
C ALA A 304 -11.17 -13.25 -1.57
N VAL A 305 -10.38 -13.25 -0.49
CA VAL A 305 -9.41 -12.16 -0.23
C VAL A 305 -8.33 -12.14 -1.32
N LYS A 306 -7.74 -13.28 -1.67
CA LYS A 306 -6.72 -13.37 -2.74
C LYS A 306 -7.27 -12.91 -4.10
N ASP A 307 -8.47 -13.34 -4.46
CA ASP A 307 -9.13 -12.90 -5.69
C ASP A 307 -9.34 -11.37 -5.69
N THR A 308 -9.67 -10.78 -4.54
CA THR A 308 -9.80 -9.31 -4.39
C THR A 308 -8.45 -8.62 -4.51
N VAL A 309 -7.40 -9.13 -3.88
CA VAL A 309 -6.03 -8.58 -4.00
C VAL A 309 -5.59 -8.55 -5.45
N HIS A 310 -5.77 -9.65 -6.21
CA HIS A 310 -5.43 -9.70 -7.63
C HIS A 310 -6.22 -8.68 -8.44
N TYR A 311 -7.53 -8.55 -8.21
CA TYR A 311 -8.36 -7.56 -8.90
C TYR A 311 -7.86 -6.13 -8.66
N VAL A 312 -7.52 -5.78 -7.43
CA VAL A 312 -7.00 -4.46 -7.08
C VAL A 312 -5.61 -4.23 -7.68
N GLN A 313 -4.77 -5.26 -7.72
CA GLN A 313 -3.45 -5.22 -8.34
C GLN A 313 -3.57 -4.92 -9.84
N ASP A 314 -4.41 -5.65 -10.58
CA ASP A 314 -4.59 -5.47 -12.03
C ASP A 314 -4.96 -4.02 -12.39
N ILE A 315 -5.84 -3.38 -11.61
CA ILE A 315 -6.23 -1.98 -11.81
C ILE A 315 -5.07 -1.04 -11.47
N THR A 316 -4.40 -1.30 -10.35
CA THR A 316 -3.34 -0.42 -9.86
C THR A 316 -2.12 -0.45 -10.77
N ASP A 317 -1.80 -1.59 -11.37
CA ASP A 317 -0.71 -1.73 -12.35
C ASP A 317 -0.94 -0.85 -13.58
N ILE A 318 -2.19 -0.64 -13.99
CA ILE A 318 -2.52 0.32 -15.06
C ILE A 318 -2.35 1.75 -14.57
N GLU A 319 -2.89 2.08 -13.39
CA GLU A 319 -2.90 3.44 -12.86
C GLU A 319 -1.50 4.00 -12.59
N ILE A 320 -0.61 3.21 -12.00
CA ILE A 320 0.76 3.65 -11.71
C ILE A 320 1.61 3.84 -12.97
N ASN A 321 1.18 3.29 -14.09
CA ASN A 321 1.79 3.42 -15.41
C ASN A 321 1.06 4.44 -16.30
N ALA A 322 0.25 5.32 -15.72
CA ALA A 322 -0.55 6.32 -16.45
C ALA A 322 -0.03 7.75 -16.22
N THR A 323 -0.38 8.63 -17.15
CA THR A 323 -0.27 10.08 -16.96
C THR A 323 -1.60 10.60 -16.42
N THR A 324 -1.60 11.03 -15.18
CA THR A 324 -2.81 11.39 -14.44
C THR A 324 -2.90 12.87 -14.10
N ASP A 325 -2.17 13.73 -14.80
CA ASP A 325 -2.28 15.20 -14.65
C ASP A 325 -3.26 15.83 -15.68
N ASN A 326 -3.43 17.15 -15.59
CA ASN A 326 -4.28 17.93 -16.48
C ASN A 326 -3.75 19.38 -16.61
N PRO A 327 -3.76 19.99 -17.81
CA PRO A 327 -4.08 19.42 -19.11
C PRO A 327 -3.02 18.44 -19.62
N THR A 328 -3.43 17.48 -20.43
CA THR A 328 -2.52 16.56 -21.12
C THR A 328 -1.92 17.25 -22.35
N VAL A 329 -0.60 17.16 -22.49
CA VAL A 329 0.15 17.73 -23.62
C VAL A 329 0.53 16.60 -24.57
N CYS A 330 0.00 16.63 -25.79
CA CYS A 330 0.23 15.62 -26.83
C CYS A 330 0.98 16.26 -28.02
N PRO A 331 2.32 16.23 -28.03
CA PRO A 331 3.11 16.88 -29.07
C PRO A 331 2.92 16.29 -30.47
N ASP A 332 2.65 14.98 -30.55
CA ASP A 332 2.49 14.27 -31.84
C ASP A 332 1.19 14.64 -32.54
N GLU A 333 0.14 14.91 -31.79
CA GLU A 333 -1.18 15.28 -32.27
C GLU A 333 -1.37 16.81 -32.35
N ASP A 334 -0.38 17.60 -31.98
CA ASP A 334 -0.43 19.06 -31.84
C ASP A 334 -1.56 19.53 -30.89
N LEU A 335 -1.77 18.82 -29.77
CA LEU A 335 -2.87 19.08 -28.86
C LEU A 335 -2.42 19.39 -27.42
N VAL A 336 -3.17 20.27 -26.76
CA VAL A 336 -3.16 20.44 -25.29
C VAL A 336 -4.61 20.40 -24.84
N ILE A 337 -4.97 19.34 -24.10
CA ILE A 337 -6.37 19.02 -23.80
C ILE A 337 -6.61 18.98 -22.30
N SER A 338 -7.62 19.73 -21.85
CA SER A 338 -8.15 19.62 -20.50
C SER A 338 -9.15 18.46 -20.44
N ALA A 339 -8.90 17.48 -19.58
CA ALA A 339 -9.69 16.27 -19.41
C ALA A 339 -9.71 15.83 -17.94
N GLY A 340 -10.16 14.62 -17.64
CA GLY A 340 -10.40 14.12 -16.27
C GLY A 340 -9.43 13.01 -15.81
N ASN A 341 -8.26 12.84 -16.42
CA ASN A 341 -7.34 11.75 -16.09
C ASN A 341 -6.80 11.78 -14.64
N PHE A 342 -6.99 12.88 -13.96
CA PHE A 342 -6.68 13.03 -12.53
C PHE A 342 -7.74 12.41 -11.61
N HIS A 343 -8.90 11.98 -12.12
CA HIS A 343 -10.01 11.53 -11.28
C HIS A 343 -9.69 10.18 -10.62
N GLY A 344 -9.60 10.18 -9.30
CA GLY A 344 -9.15 9.04 -8.52
C GLY A 344 -10.15 7.91 -8.32
N GLU A 345 -11.38 7.99 -8.92
CA GLU A 345 -12.42 6.95 -8.72
C GLU A 345 -11.94 5.56 -9.13
N VAL A 346 -11.10 5.49 -10.15
CA VAL A 346 -10.53 4.24 -10.69
C VAL A 346 -9.84 3.41 -9.61
N ILE A 347 -9.17 4.05 -8.64
CA ILE A 347 -8.49 3.36 -7.53
C ILE A 347 -9.18 3.54 -6.18
N ALA A 348 -10.08 4.50 -6.03
CA ALA A 348 -10.86 4.69 -4.80
C ALA A 348 -11.75 3.47 -4.50
N LEU A 349 -12.52 3.01 -5.51
CA LEU A 349 -13.34 1.80 -5.42
C LEU A 349 -12.52 0.55 -5.07
N PRO A 350 -11.44 0.22 -5.80
CA PRO A 350 -10.59 -0.93 -5.47
C PRO A 350 -9.99 -0.87 -4.07
N MET A 351 -9.57 0.30 -3.57
CA MET A 351 -9.06 0.46 -2.21
C MET A 351 -10.13 0.16 -1.15
N ASP A 352 -11.37 0.59 -1.35
CA ASP A 352 -12.48 0.24 -0.45
C ASP A 352 -12.78 -1.28 -0.50
N PHE A 353 -12.72 -1.91 -1.67
CA PHE A 353 -12.89 -3.38 -1.81
C PHE A 353 -11.77 -4.14 -1.08
N LEU A 354 -10.53 -3.67 -1.20
CA LEU A 354 -9.40 -4.28 -0.49
C LEU A 354 -9.51 -4.11 1.04
N ALA A 355 -10.01 -2.97 1.52
CA ALA A 355 -10.26 -2.76 2.94
C ALA A 355 -11.27 -3.76 3.49
N ILE A 356 -12.37 -4.01 2.76
CA ILE A 356 -13.37 -5.02 3.12
C ILE A 356 -12.77 -6.42 3.14
N ALA A 357 -11.99 -6.79 2.12
CA ALA A 357 -11.37 -8.10 2.03
C ALA A 357 -10.38 -8.35 3.18
N MET A 358 -9.52 -7.38 3.48
CA MET A 358 -8.55 -7.52 4.57
C MET A 358 -9.20 -7.53 5.96
N SER A 359 -10.30 -6.80 6.13
CA SER A 359 -11.11 -6.88 7.35
C SER A 359 -11.72 -8.27 7.54
N GLU A 360 -12.18 -8.91 6.47
CA GLU A 360 -12.73 -10.26 6.52
C GLU A 360 -11.67 -11.32 6.81
N LEU A 361 -10.44 -11.13 6.30
CA LEU A 361 -9.31 -11.99 6.68
C LEU A 361 -9.02 -11.92 8.19
N ALA A 362 -9.08 -10.72 8.77
CA ALA A 362 -8.96 -10.52 10.21
C ALA A 362 -10.15 -11.12 10.98
N ASN A 363 -11.37 -11.04 10.44
CA ASN A 363 -12.56 -11.61 11.06
C ASN A 363 -12.46 -13.13 11.24
N ILE A 364 -12.10 -13.86 10.19
CA ILE A 364 -11.96 -15.32 10.28
C ILE A 364 -10.80 -15.72 11.19
N SER A 365 -9.72 -14.95 11.21
CA SER A 365 -8.58 -15.12 12.13
C SER A 365 -9.04 -14.99 13.58
N GLU A 366 -9.75 -13.93 13.93
CA GLU A 366 -10.30 -13.73 15.28
C GLU A 366 -11.24 -14.85 15.70
N ARG A 367 -12.06 -15.39 14.80
CA ARG A 367 -12.91 -16.56 15.10
C ARG A 367 -12.09 -17.81 15.41
N ARG A 368 -10.91 -18.00 14.80
CA ARG A 368 -10.00 -19.08 15.16
C ARG A 368 -9.38 -18.88 16.55
N ILE A 369 -8.95 -17.65 16.86
CA ILE A 369 -8.47 -17.29 18.21
C ILE A 369 -9.52 -17.66 19.26
N TYR A 370 -10.78 -17.25 19.06
CA TYR A 370 -11.88 -17.58 19.96
C TYR A 370 -12.01 -19.10 20.17
N LYS A 371 -11.87 -19.90 19.11
CA LYS A 371 -11.95 -21.37 19.22
C LYS A 371 -10.76 -21.97 19.96
N LEU A 372 -9.56 -21.45 19.76
CA LEU A 372 -8.37 -21.94 20.46
C LEU A 372 -8.45 -21.70 21.96
N VAL A 373 -8.97 -20.56 22.41
CA VAL A 373 -9.07 -20.24 23.85
C VAL A 373 -10.30 -20.83 24.55
N SER A 374 -11.21 -21.47 23.81
CA SER A 374 -12.51 -21.89 24.33
C SER A 374 -12.49 -23.19 25.16
N GLY A 375 -11.33 -23.83 25.38
CA GLY A 375 -11.24 -25.06 26.16
C GLY A 375 -11.89 -26.27 25.49
N THR A 376 -11.95 -26.33 24.16
CA THR A 376 -12.52 -27.39 23.37
C THR A 376 -11.45 -28.22 22.66
N ARG A 377 -11.81 -29.38 22.13
CA ARG A 377 -10.91 -30.27 21.38
C ARG A 377 -9.67 -30.70 22.18
N GLY A 378 -9.80 -30.81 23.52
CA GLY A 378 -8.70 -31.22 24.40
C GLY A 378 -7.68 -30.11 24.71
N LEU A 379 -7.92 -28.90 24.30
CA LEU A 379 -7.15 -27.74 24.75
C LEU A 379 -7.65 -27.28 26.13
N PRO A 380 -6.76 -26.80 27.01
CA PRO A 380 -7.19 -26.19 28.28
C PRO A 380 -7.89 -24.85 28.00
N SER A 381 -8.85 -24.47 28.87
CA SER A 381 -9.50 -23.18 28.83
C SER A 381 -8.44 -22.06 28.89
N PHE A 382 -8.53 -21.11 27.97
CA PHE A 382 -7.61 -20.00 27.84
C PHE A 382 -6.13 -20.38 27.68
N LEU A 383 -5.84 -21.59 27.20
CA LEU A 383 -4.50 -22.09 26.89
C LEU A 383 -3.50 -21.97 28.04
N VAL A 384 -3.95 -22.19 29.27
CA VAL A 384 -3.14 -22.06 30.48
C VAL A 384 -3.40 -23.20 31.45
N ALA A 385 -2.36 -23.60 32.19
CA ALA A 385 -2.51 -24.51 33.31
C ALA A 385 -3.15 -23.78 34.51
N ASN A 386 -3.93 -24.49 35.30
CA ASN A 386 -4.61 -23.96 36.49
C ASN A 386 -5.47 -22.70 36.20
N PRO A 387 -6.49 -22.82 35.32
CA PRO A 387 -7.39 -21.71 35.06
C PRO A 387 -8.14 -21.33 36.36
N GLY A 388 -8.34 -20.04 36.55
CA GLY A 388 -8.90 -19.44 37.76
C GLY A 388 -7.86 -18.62 38.53
N VAL A 389 -6.70 -19.20 38.86
CA VAL A 389 -5.53 -18.45 39.34
C VAL A 389 -4.87 -17.72 38.15
N ASN A 390 -4.84 -18.37 37.00
CA ASN A 390 -4.36 -17.77 35.75
C ASN A 390 -5.54 -17.51 34.81
N SER A 391 -5.54 -16.37 34.15
CA SER A 391 -6.46 -15.98 33.08
C SER A 391 -5.95 -16.38 31.69
N GLY A 392 -4.64 -16.61 31.55
CA GLY A 392 -3.98 -17.03 30.33
C GLY A 392 -4.26 -16.13 29.14
N PHE A 393 -4.67 -16.74 28.02
CA PHE A 393 -4.91 -16.05 26.74
C PHE A 393 -6.35 -15.49 26.60
N MET A 394 -7.13 -15.40 27.67
CA MET A 394 -8.49 -14.86 27.60
C MET A 394 -8.54 -13.48 26.93
N ILE A 395 -7.70 -12.56 27.36
CA ILE A 395 -7.75 -11.14 26.94
C ILE A 395 -7.06 -10.93 25.57
N THR A 396 -6.22 -11.84 25.11
CA THR A 396 -5.68 -11.74 23.74
C THR A 396 -6.80 -11.79 22.71
N GLN A 397 -7.84 -12.62 22.94
CA GLN A 397 -9.02 -12.67 22.09
C GLN A 397 -9.84 -11.36 22.16
N TYR A 398 -9.95 -10.72 23.33
CA TYR A 398 -10.64 -9.43 23.46
C TYR A 398 -9.92 -8.34 22.66
N THR A 399 -8.60 -8.33 22.67
CA THR A 399 -7.81 -7.42 21.87
C THR A 399 -8.07 -7.60 20.38
N ALA A 400 -8.04 -8.85 19.88
CA ALA A 400 -8.36 -9.16 18.50
C ALA A 400 -9.81 -8.74 18.13
N ALA A 401 -10.79 -9.04 18.97
CA ALA A 401 -12.19 -8.66 18.77
C ALA A 401 -12.38 -7.13 18.72
N SER A 402 -11.66 -6.38 19.58
CA SER A 402 -11.67 -4.91 19.55
C SER A 402 -11.14 -4.35 18.22
N ILE A 403 -10.02 -4.90 17.73
CA ILE A 403 -9.40 -4.49 16.46
C ILE A 403 -10.33 -4.79 15.27
N VAL A 404 -10.94 -5.96 15.23
CA VAL A 404 -11.89 -6.34 14.18
C VAL A 404 -13.11 -5.42 14.19
N SER A 405 -13.64 -5.08 15.38
CA SER A 405 -14.73 -4.12 15.52
C SER A 405 -14.36 -2.72 14.99
N GLN A 406 -13.13 -2.26 15.23
CA GLN A 406 -12.62 -1.00 14.67
C GLN A 406 -12.52 -1.07 13.15
N SER A 407 -12.01 -2.17 12.59
CA SER A 407 -11.88 -2.36 11.14
C SER A 407 -13.23 -2.31 10.44
N LYS A 408 -14.31 -2.83 11.04
CA LYS A 408 -15.68 -2.71 10.51
C LYS A 408 -16.06 -1.25 10.24
N MET A 409 -15.71 -0.33 11.15
CA MET A 409 -16.00 1.09 10.95
C MET A 409 -15.14 1.70 9.83
N LEU A 410 -13.88 1.28 9.72
CA LEU A 410 -12.96 1.73 8.69
C LEU A 410 -13.32 1.19 7.29
N CYS A 411 -14.10 0.13 7.20
CA CYS A 411 -14.57 -0.45 5.93
C CYS A 411 -15.82 0.24 5.35
N MET A 412 -16.36 1.29 6.00
CA MET A 412 -17.38 2.11 5.36
C MET A 412 -16.78 2.74 4.10
N PRO A 413 -17.33 2.51 2.89
CA PRO A 413 -16.70 2.98 1.67
C PRO A 413 -16.60 4.50 1.64
N ALA A 414 -15.41 5.02 1.31
CA ALA A 414 -15.21 6.45 1.09
C ALA A 414 -15.59 6.84 -0.34
N SER A 415 -15.41 5.94 -1.29
CA SER A 415 -15.68 6.13 -2.72
C SER A 415 -17.17 6.38 -3.06
N VAL A 416 -18.08 6.14 -2.13
CA VAL A 416 -19.53 6.42 -2.31
C VAL A 416 -19.91 7.83 -1.86
N ASP A 417 -18.97 8.63 -1.34
CA ASP A 417 -19.18 10.01 -0.91
C ASP A 417 -18.62 10.99 -1.94
N SER A 418 -19.23 12.17 -2.04
CA SER A 418 -18.75 13.24 -2.90
C SER A 418 -19.17 14.59 -2.35
N ILE A 419 -18.21 15.49 -2.16
CA ILE A 419 -18.40 16.85 -1.65
C ILE A 419 -17.92 17.85 -2.69
N PRO A 420 -18.79 18.68 -3.27
CA PRO A 420 -18.39 19.64 -4.30
C PRO A 420 -17.40 20.68 -3.74
N THR A 421 -16.38 20.99 -4.53
CA THR A 421 -15.33 21.96 -4.22
C THR A 421 -15.18 22.99 -5.35
N SER A 422 -14.29 23.99 -5.17
CA SER A 422 -13.95 25.00 -6.21
C SER A 422 -15.19 25.67 -6.82
N GLN A 423 -16.12 26.16 -5.96
CA GLN A 423 -17.38 26.81 -6.38
C GLN A 423 -18.25 25.93 -7.31
N GLY A 424 -18.18 24.62 -7.14
CA GLY A 424 -18.94 23.65 -7.94
C GLY A 424 -18.29 23.29 -9.29
N GLN A 425 -17.12 23.81 -9.61
CA GLN A 425 -16.36 23.36 -10.78
C GLN A 425 -15.92 21.88 -10.62
N GLU A 426 -15.66 21.47 -9.39
CA GLU A 426 -15.33 20.11 -8.98
C GLU A 426 -16.55 19.53 -8.23
N ASP A 427 -17.63 19.27 -8.98
CA ASP A 427 -18.95 18.89 -8.46
C ASP A 427 -19.09 17.39 -8.14
N HIS A 428 -18.15 16.57 -8.61
CA HIS A 428 -18.00 15.16 -8.28
C HIS A 428 -16.54 14.82 -8.02
N VAL A 429 -16.24 14.26 -6.84
CA VAL A 429 -14.87 13.92 -6.38
C VAL A 429 -14.86 12.49 -5.85
N SER A 430 -13.66 11.84 -5.91
CA SER A 430 -13.53 10.41 -5.64
C SER A 430 -13.44 10.01 -4.17
N MET A 431 -13.05 10.95 -3.29
CA MET A 431 -12.64 10.66 -1.90
C MET A 431 -11.53 9.59 -1.76
N GLY A 432 -10.75 9.36 -2.83
CA GLY A 432 -9.76 8.29 -2.89
C GLY A 432 -8.64 8.43 -1.86
N ALA A 433 -8.25 9.64 -1.47
CA ALA A 433 -7.30 9.85 -0.38
C ALA A 433 -7.82 9.29 0.95
N ASN A 434 -9.12 9.47 1.24
CA ASN A 434 -9.77 8.89 2.41
C ASN A 434 -9.85 7.35 2.31
N ALA A 435 -10.12 6.81 1.13
CA ALA A 435 -10.09 5.36 0.90
C ALA A 435 -8.70 4.79 1.21
N GLY A 436 -7.63 5.43 0.72
CA GLY A 436 -6.24 5.01 0.95
C GLY A 436 -5.82 5.07 2.41
N THR A 437 -6.07 6.17 3.11
CA THR A 437 -5.69 6.31 4.52
C THR A 437 -6.46 5.37 5.45
N LYS A 438 -7.72 5.05 5.15
CA LYS A 438 -8.49 4.01 5.85
C LYS A 438 -7.93 2.62 5.60
N LEU A 439 -7.67 2.30 4.34
CA LEU A 439 -7.09 1.00 3.95
C LEU A 439 -5.76 0.75 4.67
N TYR A 440 -4.87 1.73 4.72
CA TYR A 440 -3.62 1.65 5.46
C TYR A 440 -3.83 1.20 6.92
N ARG A 441 -4.83 1.78 7.60
CA ARG A 441 -5.18 1.40 8.98
C ARG A 441 -5.75 -0.02 9.07
N VAL A 442 -6.58 -0.44 8.10
CA VAL A 442 -7.14 -1.80 8.05
C VAL A 442 -6.05 -2.84 7.85
N ILE A 443 -5.07 -2.59 7.00
CA ILE A 443 -3.91 -3.48 6.78
C ILE A 443 -3.16 -3.70 8.10
N HIS A 444 -2.80 -2.64 8.82
CA HIS A 444 -2.15 -2.77 10.13
C HIS A 444 -3.01 -3.48 11.18
N ASN A 445 -4.32 -3.25 11.16
CA ASN A 445 -5.22 -3.95 12.05
C ASN A 445 -5.26 -5.45 11.74
N THR A 446 -5.30 -5.82 10.46
CA THR A 446 -5.26 -7.23 10.01
C THR A 446 -3.95 -7.89 10.45
N GLU A 447 -2.82 -7.22 10.27
CA GLU A 447 -1.52 -7.71 10.73
C GLU A 447 -1.51 -8.00 12.23
N ARG A 448 -2.02 -7.09 13.05
CA ARG A 448 -2.11 -7.27 14.50
C ARG A 448 -2.99 -8.45 14.90
N VAL A 449 -4.12 -8.65 14.22
CA VAL A 449 -5.01 -9.80 14.50
C VAL A 449 -4.33 -11.11 14.12
N LEU A 450 -3.66 -11.18 12.96
CA LEU A 450 -2.88 -12.34 12.55
C LEU A 450 -1.73 -12.65 13.54
N ALA A 451 -1.03 -11.62 14.03
CA ALA A 451 0.01 -11.78 15.05
C ALA A 451 -0.55 -12.33 16.37
N ILE A 452 -1.73 -11.89 16.77
CA ILE A 452 -2.43 -12.44 17.95
C ILE A 452 -2.83 -13.89 17.68
N GLU A 453 -3.30 -14.23 16.48
CA GLU A 453 -3.59 -15.64 16.14
C GLU A 453 -2.34 -16.50 16.20
N LEU A 454 -1.22 -16.05 15.62
CA LEU A 454 0.08 -16.75 15.68
C LEU A 454 0.48 -17.02 17.14
N PHE A 455 0.37 -16.02 18.02
CA PHE A 455 0.68 -16.16 19.44
C PHE A 455 -0.19 -17.19 20.12
N ASN A 456 -1.50 -17.19 19.87
CA ASN A 456 -2.45 -18.16 20.42
C ASN A 456 -2.26 -19.56 19.81
N ALA A 457 -2.03 -19.65 18.49
CA ALA A 457 -1.85 -20.92 17.79
C ALA A 457 -0.57 -21.65 18.25
N ALA A 458 0.53 -20.91 18.35
CA ALA A 458 1.77 -21.48 18.87
C ALA A 458 1.61 -21.99 20.32
N GLN A 459 0.96 -21.21 21.20
CA GLN A 459 0.66 -21.65 22.56
C GLN A 459 -0.21 -22.92 22.57
N ALA A 460 -1.24 -22.96 21.73
CA ALA A 460 -2.14 -24.11 21.63
C ALA A 460 -1.44 -25.37 21.08
N LEU A 461 -0.49 -25.19 20.16
CA LEU A 461 0.25 -26.27 19.53
C LEU A 461 1.14 -27.04 20.53
N ASP A 462 1.71 -26.36 21.52
CA ASP A 462 2.47 -27.03 22.59
C ASP A 462 1.67 -28.10 23.34
N PHE A 463 0.37 -27.90 23.50
CA PHE A 463 -0.51 -28.91 24.14
C PHE A 463 -0.77 -30.17 23.28
N ARG A 464 -0.28 -30.19 22.02
CA ARG A 464 -0.34 -31.35 21.13
C ARG A 464 0.89 -32.24 21.24
N ARG A 465 1.93 -31.79 21.91
CA ARG A 465 3.15 -32.59 22.09
C ARG A 465 2.83 -33.89 22.85
N PRO A 466 3.43 -35.06 22.52
CA PRO A 466 4.64 -35.20 21.68
C PRO A 466 4.40 -35.29 20.15
N LEU A 467 3.14 -35.24 19.67
CA LEU A 467 2.84 -35.31 18.24
C LEU A 467 3.51 -34.14 17.51
N ARG A 468 4.00 -34.39 16.30
CA ARG A 468 4.66 -33.40 15.46
C ARG A 468 3.72 -32.82 14.42
N SER A 469 3.84 -31.54 14.21
CA SER A 469 3.25 -30.83 13.08
C SER A 469 3.90 -31.25 11.76
N SER A 470 3.43 -30.70 10.65
CA SER A 470 4.14 -30.82 9.37
C SER A 470 5.57 -30.24 9.48
N PRO A 471 6.52 -30.68 8.65
CA PRO A 471 7.89 -30.14 8.68
C PRO A 471 7.94 -28.62 8.51
N VAL A 472 7.05 -28.06 7.70
CA VAL A 472 6.92 -26.61 7.46
C VAL A 472 6.48 -25.88 8.74
N ILE A 473 5.43 -26.36 9.39
CA ILE A 473 4.93 -25.75 10.62
C ILE A 473 5.89 -25.98 11.79
N GLU A 474 6.56 -27.13 11.88
CA GLU A 474 7.59 -27.38 12.92
C GLU A 474 8.75 -26.37 12.81
N ARG A 475 9.23 -26.08 11.58
CA ARG A 475 10.26 -25.08 11.37
C ARG A 475 9.78 -23.70 11.81
N LEU A 476 8.64 -23.24 11.29
CA LEU A 476 8.05 -21.95 11.65
C LEU A 476 7.82 -21.81 13.15
N PHE A 477 7.28 -22.86 13.80
CA PHE A 477 7.07 -22.91 15.23
C PHE A 477 8.38 -22.80 16.03
N ASN A 478 9.43 -23.55 15.63
CA ASN A 478 10.72 -23.50 16.31
C ASN A 478 11.40 -22.14 16.20
N ASP A 479 11.34 -21.50 15.02
CA ASP A 479 11.88 -20.16 14.81
C ASP A 479 11.10 -19.11 15.62
N TYR A 480 9.76 -19.21 15.65
CA TYR A 480 8.92 -18.36 16.48
C TYR A 480 9.21 -18.53 17.99
N ARG A 481 9.44 -19.75 18.47
CA ARG A 481 9.76 -20.03 19.88
C ARG A 481 11.11 -19.47 20.35
N GLN A 482 11.99 -19.11 19.44
CA GLN A 482 13.22 -18.38 19.80
C GLN A 482 12.92 -16.94 20.25
N MET A 483 11.85 -16.34 19.76
CA MET A 483 11.45 -14.96 20.10
C MET A 483 10.34 -14.90 21.17
N VAL A 484 9.41 -15.85 21.12
CA VAL A 484 8.22 -15.88 21.99
C VAL A 484 8.15 -17.23 22.71
N PRO A 485 8.45 -17.29 24.02
CA PRO A 485 8.44 -18.55 24.78
C PRO A 485 7.02 -19.08 25.01
N PHE A 486 6.93 -20.35 25.43
CA PHE A 486 5.68 -20.89 26.01
C PHE A 486 5.32 -20.15 27.29
N ILE A 487 4.07 -19.79 27.46
CA ILE A 487 3.57 -19.04 28.62
C ILE A 487 2.96 -20.02 29.63
N GLU A 488 3.69 -20.31 30.70
CA GLU A 488 3.27 -21.29 31.73
C GLU A 488 2.27 -20.68 32.73
N LYS A 489 2.40 -19.38 33.02
CA LYS A 489 1.58 -18.62 33.98
C LYS A 489 1.38 -17.19 33.49
N ASP A 490 0.39 -16.52 34.05
CA ASP A 490 0.08 -15.14 33.70
C ASP A 490 1.32 -14.24 33.78
N CYS A 491 1.48 -13.45 32.74
CA CYS A 491 2.54 -12.45 32.56
C CYS A 491 2.03 -11.27 31.73
N VAL A 492 2.85 -10.24 31.56
CA VAL A 492 2.53 -9.11 30.68
C VAL A 492 2.55 -9.55 29.23
N MET A 493 1.40 -9.55 28.54
CA MET A 493 1.21 -10.16 27.23
C MET A 493 1.57 -9.26 26.03
N TYR A 494 1.41 -7.92 26.13
CA TYR A 494 1.58 -7.02 24.98
C TYR A 494 2.98 -7.08 24.31
N PRO A 495 4.10 -7.31 25.05
CA PRO A 495 5.39 -7.41 24.41
C PRO A 495 5.51 -8.63 23.48
N TYR A 496 4.82 -9.72 23.81
CA TYR A 496 4.82 -10.92 22.97
C TYR A 496 3.96 -10.74 21.72
N ILE A 497 2.86 -9.99 21.80
CA ILE A 497 2.08 -9.59 20.63
C ILE A 497 2.94 -8.72 19.71
N ALA A 498 3.66 -7.73 20.25
CA ALA A 498 4.57 -6.90 19.49
C ALA A 498 5.68 -7.72 18.80
N LYS A 499 6.30 -8.67 19.53
CA LYS A 499 7.28 -9.61 18.96
C LYS A 499 6.69 -10.51 17.87
N SER A 500 5.40 -10.85 17.95
CA SER A 500 4.73 -11.63 16.91
C SER A 500 4.57 -10.83 15.62
N VAL A 501 4.28 -9.54 15.72
CA VAL A 501 4.30 -8.62 14.57
C VAL A 501 5.71 -8.52 13.99
N GLU A 502 6.71 -8.29 14.84
CA GLU A 502 8.12 -8.22 14.45
C GLU A 502 8.58 -9.51 13.72
N PHE A 503 8.21 -10.67 14.25
CA PHE A 503 8.50 -11.97 13.64
C PHE A 503 7.92 -12.07 12.21
N MET A 504 6.67 -11.66 12.01
CA MET A 504 6.03 -11.65 10.70
C MET A 504 6.68 -10.70 9.68
N HIS A 505 7.44 -9.70 10.13
CA HIS A 505 8.21 -8.81 9.25
C HIS A 505 9.57 -9.38 8.84
N HIS A 506 10.20 -10.17 9.70
CA HIS A 506 11.57 -10.64 9.50
C HIS A 506 11.66 -12.07 8.96
N GLU A 507 10.70 -12.92 9.30
CA GLU A 507 10.69 -14.31 8.84
C GLU A 507 10.27 -14.42 7.38
N LYS A 508 11.00 -15.25 6.63
CA LYS A 508 10.71 -15.53 5.23
C LYS A 508 9.91 -16.84 5.12
N LEU A 509 8.80 -16.79 4.43
CA LEU A 509 7.94 -17.95 4.14
C LEU A 509 8.42 -18.67 2.86
N ASP A 510 9.71 -18.97 2.78
CA ASP A 510 10.31 -19.67 1.63
C ASP A 510 10.22 -21.20 1.85
N PHE A 511 9.04 -21.78 1.64
CA PHE A 511 8.83 -23.21 1.90
C PHE A 511 8.24 -23.95 0.70
#